data_877faabf8b56b8ed995b5282bc697e5a
#
_entry.id   877faabf8b56b8ed995b5282bc697e5a
#
_cell.length_a   1.000
_cell.length_b   1.000
_cell.length_c   1.000
_cell.angle_alpha   90.00
_cell.angle_beta   90.00
_cell.angle_gamma   90.00
#
_symmetry.space_group_name_H-M   'P 1'
#
loop_
_entity.id
_entity.type
_entity.pdbx_description
1 polymer ?
#
loop_
_entity_poly.entity_id
_entity_poly.type
_entity_poly.pdbx_seq_one_letter_code
_entity_poly.pdbx_strand_id
1 'polypeptide(L)'
;MSKTTTPTQPREVSYNEAVEASRQYFDGDDLAATVWVSKYALKDSFGHIYEKTPREMHERIAAEIERIEKKYPNPMSRQEIFDLLDHFRYVIPQGGPMTGIGNNFQVASLSNCFVIGHKNPADSYGGIFRMDEEQVQLMKRRGGVGHDLSHIRPTGSPVLNSALSSTGIVPFMERYSNSTREVAQDGRRGALMLTLSIKHPDAERFIDAKVDTSKVTGANVSVKIDDEFMRAVQEGGKYVQQFPIRSDHPMYRQEIDARKLWNKIIHNAWKTAEPGVMFWDTIIRESVPDCYADEGFTTVATNPCGEIPLCPYDSCRLLAINLLSYVNDPFTPEAKFDFYKFRTHVDKAMRMMDDIIDLELEKVEQIIRKIVEDPEDEDIRRVELELWKKIRTMAQKGRRTGLGITAEGDMLAALGLRYGTDEAIAFAVEVQKTLALAAYGASVGMAAERGAFPVYDARREQDNPMIARIREADPALYERMVRDGRRNIAMLTIAPTGTTSLMSQTTSGIEPVFRTVYKRRRKINPSDQDTHVDFIDETGEKFQELSLIHISEPTRLRCI
;
A
#
# COMPACT_ATOMS: atom_id res chain seq x y z
N MET A 1 -37.04 14.48 33.20
CA MET A 1 -37.42 13.96 31.88
C MET A 1 -36.29 14.35 30.89
N SER A 2 -35.34 13.46 30.73
CA SER A 2 -34.23 13.62 29.77
C SER A 2 -34.74 13.30 28.37
N LYS A 3 -34.72 14.25 27.47
CA LYS A 3 -35.03 14.02 26.05
C LYS A 3 -33.91 13.17 25.46
N THR A 4 -34.14 11.90 25.27
CA THR A 4 -33.37 11.02 24.40
C THR A 4 -33.52 11.55 22.99
N THR A 5 -32.48 12.26 22.49
CA THR A 5 -32.34 12.61 21.09
C THR A 5 -32.10 11.30 20.34
N THR A 6 -33.09 10.84 19.60
CA THR A 6 -32.94 9.79 18.58
C THR A 6 -31.82 10.21 17.63
N PRO A 7 -30.83 9.36 17.32
CA PRO A 7 -29.84 9.69 16.30
C PRO A 7 -30.60 9.92 14.98
N THR A 8 -30.52 11.13 14.44
CA THR A 8 -31.01 11.44 13.08
C THR A 8 -30.28 10.50 12.13
N GLN A 9 -30.99 9.66 11.40
CA GLN A 9 -30.42 8.89 10.30
C GLN A 9 -29.68 9.85 9.37
N PRO A 10 -28.46 9.55 8.94
CA PRO A 10 -27.75 10.39 8.01
C PRO A 10 -28.58 10.58 6.73
N ARG A 11 -28.67 11.81 6.26
CA ARG A 11 -29.45 12.17 5.08
C ARG A 11 -28.77 11.61 3.84
N GLU A 12 -29.50 10.86 3.03
CA GLU A 12 -29.05 10.43 1.72
C GLU A 12 -28.89 11.62 0.78
N VAL A 13 -27.80 11.60 -0.02
CA VAL A 13 -27.43 12.62 -1.01
C VAL A 13 -27.38 11.97 -2.38
N SER A 14 -27.94 12.62 -3.40
CA SER A 14 -27.84 12.12 -4.78
C SER A 14 -26.41 12.27 -5.32
N TYR A 15 -26.05 11.40 -6.28
CA TYR A 15 -24.71 11.44 -6.91
C TYR A 15 -24.40 12.83 -7.50
N ASN A 16 -25.34 13.41 -8.24
CA ASN A 16 -25.16 14.71 -8.89
C ASN A 16 -25.04 15.86 -7.87
N GLU A 17 -25.82 15.80 -6.78
CA GLU A 17 -25.69 16.79 -5.68
C GLU A 17 -24.31 16.70 -5.00
N ALA A 18 -23.82 15.48 -4.76
CA ALA A 18 -22.50 15.27 -4.17
C ALA A 18 -21.37 15.73 -5.10
N VAL A 19 -21.46 15.44 -6.42
CA VAL A 19 -20.47 15.89 -7.41
C VAL A 19 -20.42 17.41 -7.50
N GLU A 20 -21.58 18.08 -7.59
CA GLU A 20 -21.62 19.54 -7.70
C GLU A 20 -21.08 20.24 -6.43
N ALA A 21 -21.44 19.74 -5.25
CA ALA A 21 -20.92 20.28 -4.00
C ALA A 21 -19.40 20.04 -3.85
N SER A 22 -18.93 18.86 -4.25
CA SER A 22 -17.51 18.52 -4.23
C SER A 22 -16.71 19.32 -5.26
N ARG A 23 -17.29 19.62 -6.41
CA ARG A 23 -16.68 20.50 -7.42
C ARG A 23 -16.36 21.87 -6.84
N GLN A 24 -17.29 22.44 -6.05
CA GLN A 24 -17.03 23.71 -5.35
C GLN A 24 -15.91 23.58 -4.32
N TYR A 25 -15.85 22.45 -3.61
CA TYR A 25 -14.77 22.17 -2.65
C TYR A 25 -13.39 22.06 -3.33
N PHE A 26 -13.33 21.56 -4.57
CA PHE A 26 -12.11 21.43 -5.38
C PHE A 26 -11.88 22.58 -6.37
N ASP A 27 -12.40 23.78 -6.09
CA ASP A 27 -12.20 24.98 -6.90
C ASP A 27 -12.53 24.79 -8.40
N GLY A 28 -13.55 23.98 -8.70
CA GLY A 28 -14.03 23.71 -10.04
C GLY A 28 -13.44 22.49 -10.73
N ASP A 29 -12.61 21.68 -10.05
CA ASP A 29 -12.03 20.45 -10.61
C ASP A 29 -13.06 19.30 -10.63
N ASP A 30 -13.62 19.05 -11.84
CA ASP A 30 -14.61 17.99 -12.08
C ASP A 30 -14.03 16.59 -11.88
N LEU A 31 -12.73 16.39 -12.17
CA LEU A 31 -12.09 15.08 -12.03
C LEU A 31 -11.90 14.75 -10.55
N ALA A 32 -11.39 15.67 -9.76
CA ALA A 32 -11.22 15.49 -8.32
C ALA A 32 -12.56 15.20 -7.64
N ALA A 33 -13.60 15.99 -7.96
CA ALA A 33 -14.96 15.83 -7.45
C ALA A 33 -15.55 14.45 -7.79
N THR A 34 -15.51 14.08 -9.07
CA THR A 34 -16.04 12.80 -9.55
C THR A 34 -15.30 11.60 -8.94
N VAL A 35 -13.97 11.68 -8.82
CA VAL A 35 -13.15 10.62 -8.23
C VAL A 35 -13.48 10.47 -6.75
N TRP A 36 -13.62 11.56 -6.01
CA TRP A 36 -13.97 11.50 -4.60
C TRP A 36 -15.34 10.87 -4.38
N VAL A 37 -16.39 11.36 -5.07
CA VAL A 37 -17.76 10.84 -4.93
C VAL A 37 -17.82 9.36 -5.31
N SER A 38 -17.19 8.96 -6.43
CA SER A 38 -17.25 7.58 -6.91
C SER A 38 -16.53 6.60 -5.99
N LYS A 39 -15.41 7.00 -5.35
CA LYS A 39 -14.51 6.06 -4.66
C LYS A 39 -14.45 6.21 -3.15
N TYR A 40 -14.70 7.40 -2.58
CA TYR A 40 -14.35 7.71 -1.19
C TYR A 40 -15.48 8.26 -0.33
N ALA A 41 -16.51 8.87 -0.94
CA ALA A 41 -17.69 9.30 -0.20
C ALA A 41 -18.30 8.13 0.58
N LEU A 42 -18.79 8.40 1.77
CA LEU A 42 -19.43 7.39 2.62
C LEU A 42 -20.65 6.79 1.93
N LYS A 43 -20.63 5.47 1.76
CA LYS A 43 -21.70 4.71 1.11
C LYS A 43 -22.10 3.51 1.94
N ASP A 44 -23.36 3.12 1.81
CA ASP A 44 -23.84 1.83 2.28
C ASP A 44 -23.58 0.70 1.24
N SER A 45 -24.07 -0.51 1.55
CA SER A 45 -23.94 -1.68 0.65
C SER A 45 -24.85 -1.61 -0.58
N PHE A 46 -25.75 -0.65 -0.66
CA PHE A 46 -26.67 -0.43 -1.78
C PHE A 46 -26.20 0.72 -2.70
N GLY A 47 -25.12 1.41 -2.31
CA GLY A 47 -24.55 2.52 -3.06
C GLY A 47 -25.14 3.90 -2.73
N HIS A 48 -26.03 4.00 -1.72
CA HIS A 48 -26.51 5.30 -1.25
C HIS A 48 -25.40 6.11 -0.61
N ILE A 49 -25.31 7.38 -0.96
CA ILE A 49 -24.25 8.31 -0.53
C ILE A 49 -24.74 9.10 0.68
N TYR A 50 -23.91 9.25 1.70
CA TYR A 50 -24.23 9.93 2.96
C TYR A 50 -23.29 11.11 3.27
N GLU A 51 -22.35 11.41 2.39
CA GLU A 51 -21.46 12.57 2.48
C GLU A 51 -21.59 13.40 1.21
N LYS A 52 -21.77 14.70 1.38
CA LYS A 52 -21.94 15.66 0.31
C LYS A 52 -20.62 16.20 -0.21
N THR A 53 -19.62 16.34 0.67
CA THR A 53 -18.31 16.92 0.35
C THR A 53 -17.18 16.21 1.06
N PRO A 54 -15.92 16.33 0.58
CA PRO A 54 -14.74 15.82 1.28
C PRO A 54 -14.58 16.36 2.70
N ARG A 55 -15.12 17.54 2.99
CA ARG A 55 -15.10 18.13 4.33
C ARG A 55 -15.80 17.24 5.35
N GLU A 56 -16.99 16.74 5.03
CA GLU A 56 -17.74 15.81 5.89
C GLU A 56 -16.97 14.52 6.15
N MET A 57 -16.28 13.99 5.14
CA MET A 57 -15.38 12.85 5.29
C MET A 57 -14.23 13.15 6.26
N HIS A 58 -13.59 14.32 6.13
CA HIS A 58 -12.51 14.71 7.03
C HIS A 58 -13.01 14.93 8.47
N GLU A 59 -14.21 15.47 8.65
CA GLU A 59 -14.86 15.61 9.96
C GLU A 59 -15.15 14.25 10.61
N ARG A 60 -15.63 13.26 9.83
CA ARG A 60 -15.85 11.89 10.27
C ARG A 60 -14.54 11.23 10.71
N ILE A 61 -13.50 11.32 9.89
CA ILE A 61 -12.17 10.76 10.19
C ILE A 61 -11.60 11.41 11.45
N ALA A 62 -11.65 12.74 11.55
CA ALA A 62 -11.12 13.47 12.70
C ALA A 62 -11.86 13.11 14.01
N ALA A 63 -13.17 12.89 13.94
CA ALA A 63 -13.96 12.47 15.11
C ALA A 63 -13.57 11.08 15.61
N GLU A 64 -13.34 10.13 14.70
CA GLU A 64 -12.95 8.78 15.08
C GLU A 64 -11.51 8.69 15.60
N ILE A 65 -10.58 9.43 15.01
CA ILE A 65 -9.20 9.52 15.51
C ILE A 65 -9.19 10.18 16.90
N GLU A 66 -9.91 11.30 17.10
CA GLU A 66 -10.04 11.91 18.44
C GLU A 66 -10.61 10.93 19.47
N ARG A 67 -11.57 10.08 19.07
CA ARG A 67 -12.13 9.06 19.96
C ARG A 67 -11.06 8.07 20.44
N ILE A 68 -10.13 7.69 19.58
CA ILE A 68 -8.99 6.84 19.96
C ILE A 68 -7.98 7.62 20.79
N GLU A 69 -7.59 8.81 20.38
CA GLU A 69 -6.64 9.69 21.09
C GLU A 69 -7.04 9.88 22.56
N LYS A 70 -8.35 10.02 22.86
CA LYS A 70 -8.88 10.14 24.23
C LYS A 70 -8.62 8.93 25.14
N LYS A 71 -8.15 7.82 24.60
CA LYS A 71 -7.71 6.65 25.38
C LYS A 71 -6.29 6.84 25.93
N TYR A 72 -5.55 7.81 25.42
CA TYR A 72 -4.12 8.04 25.68
C TYR A 72 -3.85 9.40 26.31
N PRO A 73 -2.67 9.58 26.94
CA PRO A 73 -2.24 10.90 27.44
C PRO A 73 -2.09 11.93 26.31
N ASN A 74 -2.32 13.20 26.63
CA ASN A 74 -2.12 14.34 25.74
C ASN A 74 -2.83 14.19 24.36
N PRO A 75 -4.14 13.94 24.33
CA PRO A 75 -4.85 13.66 23.10
C PRO A 75 -4.87 14.87 22.15
N MET A 76 -4.68 14.62 20.87
CA MET A 76 -4.97 15.63 19.84
C MET A 76 -6.48 15.90 19.80
N SER A 77 -6.84 17.17 19.62
CA SER A 77 -8.23 17.57 19.45
C SER A 77 -8.74 17.24 18.04
N ARG A 78 -10.07 17.08 17.93
CA ARG A 78 -10.74 16.91 16.63
C ARG A 78 -10.37 18.04 15.64
N GLN A 79 -10.25 19.28 16.13
CA GLN A 79 -9.92 20.43 15.27
C GLN A 79 -8.49 20.33 14.74
N GLU A 80 -7.51 19.99 15.58
CA GLU A 80 -6.13 19.79 15.13
C GLU A 80 -6.01 18.69 14.06
N ILE A 81 -6.72 17.56 14.25
CA ILE A 81 -6.75 16.46 13.27
C ILE A 81 -7.41 16.94 11.97
N PHE A 82 -8.55 17.63 12.08
CA PHE A 82 -9.28 18.16 10.93
C PHE A 82 -8.41 19.15 10.12
N ASP A 83 -7.71 20.06 10.78
CA ASP A 83 -6.86 21.07 10.13
C ASP A 83 -5.67 20.43 9.36
N LEU A 84 -5.23 19.24 9.78
CA LEU A 84 -4.22 18.47 9.03
C LEU A 84 -4.78 17.83 7.77
N LEU A 85 -6.07 17.45 7.76
CA LEU A 85 -6.73 16.71 6.70
C LEU A 85 -7.41 17.61 5.66
N ASP A 86 -8.01 18.72 6.09
CA ASP A 86 -8.92 19.51 5.26
C ASP A 86 -8.24 20.02 3.98
N HIS A 87 -8.98 20.00 2.88
CA HIS A 87 -8.48 20.27 1.52
C HIS A 87 -7.33 19.38 1.07
N PHE A 88 -7.12 18.20 1.69
CA PHE A 88 -5.97 17.31 1.41
C PHE A 88 -4.63 18.06 1.52
N ARG A 89 -4.60 19.04 2.41
CA ARG A 89 -3.52 20.03 2.44
C ARG A 89 -2.22 19.46 3.00
N TYR A 90 -2.25 18.83 4.17
CA TYR A 90 -1.03 18.38 4.85
C TYR A 90 -0.91 16.88 4.95
N VAL A 91 -1.97 16.21 5.41
CA VAL A 91 -2.03 14.76 5.60
C VAL A 91 -3.19 14.20 4.80
N ILE A 92 -2.90 13.22 3.97
CA ILE A 92 -3.85 12.62 3.03
C ILE A 92 -4.01 11.14 3.38
N PRO A 93 -5.16 10.75 3.98
CA PRO A 93 -5.47 9.34 4.15
C PRO A 93 -5.54 8.63 2.81
N GLN A 94 -5.08 7.38 2.75
CA GLN A 94 -5.22 6.58 1.54
C GLN A 94 -6.54 5.78 1.56
N GLY A 95 -6.83 5.04 0.49
CA GLY A 95 -8.15 4.51 0.22
C GLY A 95 -8.84 3.74 1.35
N GLY A 96 -8.15 2.87 2.08
CA GLY A 96 -8.69 2.12 3.21
C GLY A 96 -9.15 3.03 4.36
N PRO A 97 -8.28 3.89 4.91
CA PRO A 97 -8.65 4.86 5.93
C PRO A 97 -9.78 5.81 5.48
N MET A 98 -9.72 6.38 4.26
CA MET A 98 -10.76 7.30 3.78
C MET A 98 -12.15 6.67 3.75
N THR A 99 -12.27 5.46 3.23
CA THR A 99 -13.56 4.80 3.04
C THR A 99 -14.07 4.08 4.28
N GLY A 100 -13.17 3.63 5.16
CA GLY A 100 -13.48 2.70 6.24
C GLY A 100 -13.57 3.31 7.63
N ILE A 101 -12.81 4.39 7.94
CA ILE A 101 -12.87 5.03 9.25
C ILE A 101 -14.27 5.62 9.46
N GLY A 102 -14.94 5.21 10.55
CA GLY A 102 -16.32 5.65 10.85
C GLY A 102 -17.39 5.12 9.91
N ASN A 103 -17.05 4.30 8.93
CA ASN A 103 -18.05 3.62 8.10
C ASN A 103 -18.61 2.39 8.84
N ASN A 104 -19.87 2.45 9.22
CA ASN A 104 -20.58 1.38 9.90
C ASN A 104 -21.55 0.61 8.98
N PHE A 105 -21.63 1.00 7.71
CA PHE A 105 -22.47 0.33 6.71
C PHE A 105 -21.80 -0.90 6.12
N GLN A 106 -20.46 -0.91 6.08
CA GLN A 106 -19.67 -1.97 5.46
C GLN A 106 -18.70 -2.59 6.47
N VAL A 107 -18.64 -3.92 6.49
CA VAL A 107 -17.70 -4.68 7.30
C VAL A 107 -16.44 -4.92 6.47
N ALA A 108 -15.50 -3.99 6.55
CA ALA A 108 -14.25 -4.00 5.78
C ALA A 108 -13.05 -3.55 6.63
N SER A 109 -11.85 -3.91 6.19
CA SER A 109 -10.59 -3.51 6.80
C SER A 109 -10.22 -2.07 6.43
N LEU A 110 -9.47 -1.38 7.29
CA LEU A 110 -8.81 -0.11 7.01
C LEU A 110 -7.45 -0.31 6.33
N SER A 111 -6.93 -1.54 6.33
CA SER A 111 -5.65 -1.87 5.70
C SER A 111 -5.81 -1.93 4.19
N ASN A 112 -4.88 -1.31 3.48
CA ASN A 112 -4.88 -1.30 2.02
C ASN A 112 -4.26 -2.57 1.44
N CYS A 113 -3.27 -3.15 2.15
CA CYS A 113 -2.37 -4.16 1.63
C CYS A 113 -2.05 -5.23 2.67
N PHE A 114 -1.97 -6.47 2.18
CA PHE A 114 -1.65 -7.66 2.97
C PHE A 114 -0.65 -8.52 2.21
N VAL A 115 0.11 -9.31 2.94
CA VAL A 115 0.83 -10.47 2.41
C VAL A 115 0.31 -11.72 3.10
N ILE A 116 0.08 -12.76 2.33
CA ILE A 116 -0.30 -14.09 2.85
C ILE A 116 0.81 -15.10 2.57
N GLY A 117 0.80 -16.19 3.33
CA GLY A 117 1.80 -17.25 3.22
C GLY A 117 1.75 -18.16 4.44
N HIS A 118 2.61 -19.14 4.47
CA HIS A 118 2.74 -20.07 5.57
C HIS A 118 4.19 -20.13 6.03
N LYS A 119 4.43 -20.36 7.31
CA LYS A 119 5.77 -20.58 7.87
C LYS A 119 6.48 -21.73 7.15
N ASN A 120 5.74 -22.80 6.85
CA ASN A 120 6.18 -23.93 6.04
C ASN A 120 5.23 -24.03 4.83
N PRO A 121 5.49 -23.30 3.74
CA PRO A 121 4.60 -23.28 2.60
C PRO A 121 4.51 -24.65 1.95
N ALA A 122 3.29 -25.12 1.73
CA ALA A 122 3.02 -26.41 1.14
C ALA A 122 2.91 -26.31 -0.38
N ASP A 123 3.63 -27.20 -1.05
CA ASP A 123 3.62 -27.41 -2.49
C ASP A 123 2.57 -28.48 -2.90
N SER A 124 1.43 -28.46 -2.26
CA SER A 124 0.32 -29.37 -2.51
C SER A 124 -0.90 -28.60 -3.00
N TYR A 125 -1.82 -29.28 -3.69
CA TYR A 125 -3.11 -28.67 -4.08
C TYR A 125 -3.85 -28.09 -2.88
N GLY A 126 -3.80 -28.73 -1.71
CA GLY A 126 -4.40 -28.20 -0.50
C GLY A 126 -3.77 -26.87 -0.08
N GLY A 127 -2.43 -26.77 -0.12
CA GLY A 127 -1.72 -25.51 0.19
C GLY A 127 -1.99 -24.40 -0.84
N ILE A 128 -1.95 -24.75 -2.13
CA ILE A 128 -2.18 -23.82 -3.24
C ILE A 128 -3.62 -23.27 -3.20
N PHE A 129 -4.62 -24.13 -2.99
CA PHE A 129 -6.02 -23.71 -2.94
C PHE A 129 -6.34 -22.94 -1.64
N ARG A 130 -5.66 -23.27 -0.54
CA ARG A 130 -5.75 -22.49 0.68
C ARG A 130 -5.27 -21.04 0.47
N MET A 131 -4.18 -20.84 -0.28
CA MET A 131 -3.71 -19.51 -0.64
C MET A 131 -4.72 -18.74 -1.49
N ASP A 132 -5.36 -19.41 -2.44
CA ASP A 132 -6.40 -18.83 -3.29
C ASP A 132 -7.62 -18.40 -2.48
N GLU A 133 -8.06 -19.22 -1.57
CA GLU A 133 -9.17 -18.90 -0.66
C GLU A 133 -8.81 -17.72 0.27
N GLU A 134 -7.65 -17.73 0.92
CA GLU A 134 -7.20 -16.63 1.78
C GLU A 134 -7.09 -15.31 0.98
N GLN A 135 -6.64 -15.35 -0.28
CA GLN A 135 -6.59 -14.21 -1.19
C GLN A 135 -7.98 -13.60 -1.42
N VAL A 136 -8.96 -14.42 -1.77
CA VAL A 136 -10.34 -13.99 -2.03
C VAL A 136 -10.98 -13.41 -0.77
N GLN A 137 -10.78 -14.07 0.38
CA GLN A 137 -11.32 -13.61 1.67
C GLN A 137 -10.79 -12.23 2.09
N LEU A 138 -9.54 -11.91 1.75
CA LEU A 138 -8.97 -10.56 1.96
C LEU A 138 -9.51 -9.54 0.97
N MET A 139 -9.59 -9.92 -0.30
CA MET A 139 -10.03 -9.01 -1.36
C MET A 139 -11.49 -8.58 -1.17
N LYS A 140 -12.39 -9.47 -0.72
CA LYS A 140 -13.78 -9.10 -0.40
C LYS A 140 -13.89 -8.09 0.75
N ARG A 141 -12.84 -7.93 1.57
CA ARG A 141 -12.72 -6.93 2.65
C ARG A 141 -11.86 -5.73 2.26
N ARG A 142 -11.68 -5.50 0.95
CA ARG A 142 -10.97 -4.35 0.32
C ARG A 142 -9.45 -4.40 0.38
N GLY A 143 -8.84 -5.49 0.85
CA GLY A 143 -7.39 -5.67 0.88
C GLY A 143 -6.80 -6.00 -0.49
N GLY A 144 -5.68 -5.36 -0.86
CA GLY A 144 -4.77 -5.86 -1.89
C GLY A 144 -3.88 -6.95 -1.30
N VAL A 145 -3.51 -7.95 -2.09
CA VAL A 145 -2.80 -9.14 -1.58
C VAL A 145 -1.51 -9.37 -2.35
N GLY A 146 -0.46 -9.79 -1.65
CA GLY A 146 0.75 -10.32 -2.27
C GLY A 146 1.11 -11.68 -1.70
N HIS A 147 1.68 -12.56 -2.53
CA HIS A 147 2.24 -13.81 -2.07
C HIS A 147 3.33 -14.37 -2.99
N ASP A 148 4.14 -15.25 -2.45
CA ASP A 148 5.31 -15.82 -3.11
C ASP A 148 5.03 -17.22 -3.66
N LEU A 149 5.47 -17.48 -4.88
CA LEU A 149 5.31 -18.76 -5.55
C LEU A 149 6.55 -19.66 -5.50
N SER A 150 7.64 -19.20 -4.88
CA SER A 150 8.95 -19.86 -4.90
C SER A 150 8.95 -21.24 -4.21
N HIS A 151 7.89 -21.58 -3.49
CA HIS A 151 7.73 -22.89 -2.83
C HIS A 151 7.02 -23.92 -3.70
N ILE A 152 6.41 -23.53 -4.83
CA ILE A 152 5.75 -24.45 -5.76
C ILE A 152 6.80 -25.11 -6.63
N ARG A 153 6.77 -26.45 -6.74
CA ARG A 153 7.76 -27.20 -7.54
C ARG A 153 7.75 -26.83 -9.02
N PRO A 154 8.91 -26.82 -9.68
CA PRO A 154 9.02 -26.44 -11.08
C PRO A 154 8.36 -27.46 -12.04
N THR A 155 8.14 -26.99 -13.26
CA THR A 155 7.64 -27.81 -14.37
C THR A 155 8.47 -29.08 -14.56
N GLY A 156 7.81 -30.20 -14.75
CA GLY A 156 8.45 -31.49 -14.99
C GLY A 156 8.94 -32.22 -13.74
N SER A 157 8.86 -31.60 -12.56
CA SER A 157 9.20 -32.27 -11.30
C SER A 157 8.26 -33.45 -11.04
N PRO A 158 8.76 -34.59 -10.53
CA PRO A 158 7.92 -35.76 -10.25
C PRO A 158 6.89 -35.44 -9.17
N VAL A 159 5.68 -35.97 -9.34
CA VAL A 159 4.59 -35.94 -8.37
C VAL A 159 4.07 -37.36 -8.12
N LEU A 160 3.69 -37.62 -6.87
CA LEU A 160 3.19 -38.95 -6.46
C LEU A 160 1.67 -39.04 -6.63
N ASN A 161 1.19 -38.66 -7.82
CA ASN A 161 -0.22 -38.78 -8.20
C ASN A 161 -0.35 -39.21 -9.66
N SER A 162 -1.57 -39.29 -10.18
CA SER A 162 -1.85 -39.75 -11.57
C SER A 162 -1.26 -38.86 -12.67
N ALA A 163 -0.83 -37.62 -12.35
CA ALA A 163 -0.23 -36.69 -13.32
C ALA A 163 1.25 -37.03 -13.61
N LEU A 164 1.93 -37.74 -12.72
CA LEU A 164 3.34 -38.13 -12.77
C LEU A 164 4.34 -36.95 -12.75
N SER A 165 4.00 -35.83 -13.33
CA SER A 165 4.85 -34.64 -13.39
C SER A 165 4.08 -33.34 -13.09
N SER A 166 4.77 -32.36 -12.52
CA SER A 166 4.25 -31.02 -12.24
C SER A 166 4.10 -30.18 -13.50
N THR A 167 3.05 -29.38 -13.58
CA THR A 167 2.85 -28.34 -14.60
C THR A 167 3.63 -27.05 -14.33
N GLY A 168 4.26 -26.93 -13.13
CA GLY A 168 4.98 -25.74 -12.69
C GLY A 168 4.08 -24.62 -12.22
N ILE A 169 4.63 -23.39 -12.20
CA ILE A 169 3.98 -22.24 -11.56
C ILE A 169 2.92 -21.54 -12.41
N VAL A 170 3.04 -21.55 -13.74
CA VAL A 170 2.21 -20.71 -14.64
C VAL A 170 0.71 -20.99 -14.52
N PRO A 171 0.21 -22.24 -14.46
CA PRO A 171 -1.21 -22.49 -14.27
C PRO A 171 -1.77 -21.95 -12.94
N PHE A 172 -0.95 -21.91 -11.90
CA PHE A 172 -1.35 -21.33 -10.60
C PHE A 172 -1.34 -19.80 -10.63
N MET A 173 -0.44 -19.17 -11.40
CA MET A 173 -0.49 -17.72 -11.66
C MET A 173 -1.81 -17.34 -12.34
N GLU A 174 -2.23 -18.11 -13.36
CA GLU A 174 -3.51 -17.89 -14.06
C GLU A 174 -4.70 -18.07 -13.11
N ARG A 175 -4.66 -19.09 -12.25
CA ARG A 175 -5.68 -19.34 -11.24
C ARG A 175 -5.84 -18.14 -10.30
N TYR A 176 -4.78 -17.71 -9.63
CA TYR A 176 -4.80 -16.57 -8.70
C TYR A 176 -5.19 -15.27 -9.38
N SER A 177 -4.77 -15.06 -10.62
CA SER A 177 -5.19 -13.94 -11.45
C SER A 177 -6.70 -13.98 -11.76
N ASN A 178 -7.27 -15.12 -12.03
CA ASN A 178 -8.71 -15.28 -12.29
C ASN A 178 -9.53 -14.97 -11.04
N SER A 179 -9.16 -15.56 -9.89
CA SER A 179 -9.82 -15.30 -8.60
C SER A 179 -9.79 -13.80 -8.24
N THR A 180 -8.69 -13.10 -8.54
CA THR A 180 -8.59 -11.65 -8.35
C THR A 180 -9.62 -10.88 -9.18
N ARG A 181 -9.90 -11.30 -10.41
CA ARG A 181 -10.86 -10.63 -11.30
C ARG A 181 -12.31 -10.89 -10.93
N GLU A 182 -12.59 -12.00 -10.26
CA GLU A 182 -13.92 -12.38 -9.79
C GLU A 182 -14.39 -11.51 -8.63
N VAL A 183 -13.45 -11.04 -7.78
CA VAL A 183 -13.80 -10.25 -6.60
C VAL A 183 -14.00 -8.78 -6.96
N ALA A 184 -15.24 -8.34 -6.95
CA ALA A 184 -15.61 -6.94 -7.08
C ALA A 184 -15.44 -6.19 -5.75
N GLN A 185 -14.93 -4.95 -5.80
CA GLN A 185 -14.70 -4.08 -4.63
C GLN A 185 -15.32 -2.70 -4.87
N ASP A 186 -16.60 -2.61 -5.12
CA ASP A 186 -17.32 -1.34 -5.35
C ASP A 186 -16.55 -0.42 -6.35
N GLY A 187 -16.51 -0.86 -7.62
CA GLY A 187 -15.81 -0.14 -8.69
C GLY A 187 -14.27 -0.23 -8.68
N ARG A 188 -13.68 -0.97 -7.76
CA ARG A 188 -12.28 -1.41 -7.80
C ARG A 188 -12.21 -2.90 -8.14
N ARG A 189 -11.23 -3.29 -8.92
CA ARG A 189 -10.84 -4.71 -9.05
C ARG A 189 -9.97 -5.09 -7.86
N GLY A 190 -9.94 -6.38 -7.50
CA GLY A 190 -8.93 -6.94 -6.61
C GLY A 190 -7.53 -6.54 -7.12
N ALA A 191 -6.57 -6.48 -6.22
CA ALA A 191 -5.17 -6.20 -6.55
C ALA A 191 -4.29 -7.32 -6.00
N LEU A 192 -3.43 -7.87 -6.85
CA LEU A 192 -2.57 -9.01 -6.53
C LEU A 192 -1.14 -8.73 -6.95
N MET A 193 -0.17 -9.13 -6.10
CA MET A 193 1.23 -9.29 -6.44
C MET A 193 1.62 -10.75 -6.35
N LEU A 194 2.18 -11.29 -7.42
CA LEU A 194 2.84 -12.60 -7.41
C LEU A 194 4.35 -12.41 -7.52
N THR A 195 5.10 -13.02 -6.60
CA THR A 195 6.56 -12.96 -6.61
C THR A 195 7.17 -14.33 -6.83
N LEU A 196 8.35 -14.36 -7.44
CA LEU A 196 9.15 -15.56 -7.60
C LEU A 196 10.64 -15.23 -7.44
N SER A 197 11.39 -16.09 -6.73
CA SER A 197 12.85 -15.99 -6.68
C SER A 197 13.48 -16.29 -8.04
N ILE A 198 14.46 -15.50 -8.44
CA ILE A 198 15.28 -15.77 -9.65
C ILE A 198 15.99 -17.13 -9.57
N LYS A 199 16.19 -17.65 -8.34
CA LYS A 199 16.79 -18.95 -8.08
C LYS A 199 15.88 -20.14 -8.45
N HIS A 200 14.60 -19.89 -8.66
CA HIS A 200 13.62 -20.92 -9.02
C HIS A 200 13.79 -21.37 -10.48
N PRO A 201 13.75 -22.68 -10.79
CA PRO A 201 13.94 -23.19 -12.15
C PRO A 201 12.91 -22.69 -13.18
N ASP A 202 11.68 -22.37 -12.76
CA ASP A 202 10.65 -21.78 -13.63
C ASP A 202 10.74 -20.25 -13.74
N ALA A 203 11.83 -19.59 -13.26
CA ALA A 203 11.95 -18.14 -13.30
C ALA A 203 11.81 -17.56 -14.71
N GLU A 204 12.36 -18.21 -15.73
CA GLU A 204 12.20 -17.77 -17.11
C GLU A 204 10.74 -17.82 -17.58
N ARG A 205 9.99 -18.89 -17.21
CA ARG A 205 8.56 -18.99 -17.51
C ARG A 205 7.71 -17.95 -16.80
N PHE A 206 8.09 -17.61 -15.56
CA PHE A 206 7.47 -16.53 -14.79
C PHE A 206 7.66 -15.17 -15.45
N ILE A 207 8.90 -14.87 -15.89
CA ILE A 207 9.26 -13.64 -16.60
C ILE A 207 8.46 -13.50 -17.90
N ASP A 208 8.21 -14.60 -18.60
CA ASP A 208 7.48 -14.62 -19.86
C ASP A 208 5.94 -14.68 -19.69
N ALA A 209 5.43 -14.90 -18.47
CA ALA A 209 4.00 -15.19 -18.23
C ALA A 209 3.04 -14.09 -18.71
N LYS A 210 3.50 -12.83 -18.77
CA LYS A 210 2.70 -11.66 -19.21
C LYS A 210 3.13 -11.07 -20.56
N VAL A 211 4.00 -11.74 -21.30
CA VAL A 211 4.32 -11.37 -22.69
C VAL A 211 3.08 -11.51 -23.59
N ASP A 212 2.26 -12.50 -23.33
CA ASP A 212 0.88 -12.59 -23.80
C ASP A 212 -0.01 -11.76 -22.86
N THR A 213 -0.39 -10.58 -23.30
CA THR A 213 -1.14 -9.59 -22.50
C THR A 213 -2.57 -10.05 -22.17
N SER A 214 -3.06 -11.14 -22.74
CA SER A 214 -4.35 -11.77 -22.39
C SER A 214 -4.27 -12.66 -21.15
N LYS A 215 -3.05 -13.03 -20.70
CA LYS A 215 -2.81 -13.91 -19.57
C LYS A 215 -2.42 -13.15 -18.31
N VAL A 216 -2.74 -13.74 -17.16
CA VAL A 216 -2.38 -13.21 -15.82
C VAL A 216 -2.77 -11.73 -15.66
N THR A 217 -3.89 -11.32 -16.22
CA THR A 217 -4.33 -9.90 -16.27
C THR A 217 -4.78 -9.34 -14.92
N GLY A 218 -5.04 -10.20 -13.95
CA GLY A 218 -5.47 -9.82 -12.59
C GLY A 218 -4.33 -9.71 -11.58
N ALA A 219 -3.07 -9.88 -11.99
CA ALA A 219 -1.92 -9.83 -11.08
C ALA A 219 -0.77 -8.99 -11.64
N ASN A 220 -0.08 -8.25 -10.77
CA ASN A 220 1.27 -7.76 -11.00
C ASN A 220 2.25 -8.88 -10.71
N VAL A 221 3.37 -8.93 -11.41
CA VAL A 221 4.41 -9.94 -11.24
C VAL A 221 5.77 -9.30 -11.02
N SER A 222 6.52 -9.79 -10.04
CA SER A 222 7.86 -9.28 -9.74
C SER A 222 8.84 -10.39 -9.40
N VAL A 223 10.04 -10.29 -9.97
CA VAL A 223 11.13 -11.25 -9.74
C VAL A 223 11.98 -10.79 -8.56
N LYS A 224 12.20 -11.68 -7.60
CA LYS A 224 13.13 -11.46 -6.49
C LYS A 224 14.55 -11.82 -6.93
N ILE A 225 15.38 -10.80 -7.06
CA ILE A 225 16.78 -10.89 -7.51
C ILE A 225 17.69 -10.92 -6.30
N ASP A 226 18.58 -11.90 -6.23
CA ASP A 226 19.62 -11.97 -5.21
C ASP A 226 20.96 -11.34 -5.67
N ASP A 227 21.85 -11.05 -4.70
CA ASP A 227 23.15 -10.45 -4.97
C ASP A 227 24.06 -11.39 -5.79
N GLU A 228 23.92 -12.71 -5.65
CA GLU A 228 24.65 -13.72 -6.41
C GLU A 228 24.33 -13.62 -7.91
N PHE A 229 23.05 -13.52 -8.25
CA PHE A 229 22.61 -13.33 -9.63
C PHE A 229 23.14 -12.03 -10.22
N MET A 230 23.08 -10.91 -9.50
CA MET A 230 23.56 -9.62 -9.99
C MET A 230 25.08 -9.62 -10.22
N ARG A 231 25.87 -10.28 -9.36
CA ARG A 231 27.30 -10.49 -9.61
C ARG A 231 27.54 -11.30 -10.89
N ALA A 232 26.83 -12.41 -11.06
CA ALA A 232 26.92 -13.23 -12.27
C ALA A 232 26.53 -12.43 -13.54
N VAL A 233 25.54 -11.53 -13.47
CA VAL A 233 25.18 -10.63 -14.58
C VAL A 233 26.34 -9.69 -14.92
N GLN A 234 26.97 -9.06 -13.92
CA GLN A 234 28.08 -8.12 -14.12
C GLN A 234 29.31 -8.81 -14.73
N GLU A 235 29.64 -10.00 -14.24
CA GLU A 235 30.80 -10.79 -14.70
C GLU A 235 30.55 -11.51 -16.02
N GLY A 236 29.28 -11.60 -16.48
CA GLY A 236 28.90 -12.39 -17.67
C GLY A 236 28.99 -13.89 -17.42
N GLY A 237 28.77 -14.29 -16.16
CA GLY A 237 28.92 -15.65 -15.68
C GLY A 237 27.63 -16.48 -15.74
N LYS A 238 27.78 -17.68 -15.20
CA LYS A 238 26.67 -18.63 -15.00
C LYS A 238 26.05 -18.43 -13.63
N TYR A 239 24.77 -18.76 -13.52
CA TYR A 239 24.00 -18.76 -12.28
C TYR A 239 23.27 -20.07 -12.09
N VAL A 240 23.23 -20.58 -10.88
CA VAL A 240 22.60 -21.86 -10.57
C VAL A 240 21.19 -21.63 -10.02
N GLN A 241 20.20 -22.09 -10.76
CA GLN A 241 18.82 -22.23 -10.28
C GLN A 241 18.63 -23.59 -9.61
N GLN A 242 17.80 -23.63 -8.57
CA GLN A 242 17.56 -24.87 -7.83
C GLN A 242 16.17 -24.91 -7.18
N PHE A 243 15.71 -26.12 -6.86
CA PHE A 243 14.50 -26.33 -6.08
C PHE A 243 14.68 -27.52 -5.10
N PRO A 244 14.25 -27.40 -3.82
CA PRO A 244 13.80 -26.16 -3.16
C PRO A 244 14.89 -25.07 -3.15
N ILE A 245 14.48 -23.81 -3.29
CA ILE A 245 15.41 -22.69 -3.52
C ILE A 245 16.41 -22.44 -2.38
N ARG A 246 16.09 -22.84 -1.15
CA ARG A 246 16.93 -22.69 0.06
C ARG A 246 17.54 -23.99 0.54
N SER A 247 17.44 -25.09 -0.21
CA SER A 247 17.94 -26.39 0.20
C SER A 247 19.43 -26.55 -0.09
N ASP A 248 20.19 -27.06 0.85
CA ASP A 248 21.58 -27.49 0.62
C ASP A 248 21.64 -28.78 -0.22
N HIS A 249 20.53 -29.53 -0.27
CA HIS A 249 20.35 -30.76 -1.06
C HIS A 249 19.15 -30.63 -2.01
N PRO A 250 19.23 -29.75 -3.03
CA PRO A 250 18.11 -29.52 -3.95
C PRO A 250 17.84 -30.76 -4.81
N MET A 251 16.55 -31.05 -5.03
CA MET A 251 16.10 -32.11 -5.93
C MET A 251 16.32 -31.77 -7.41
N TYR A 252 16.40 -30.48 -7.72
CA TYR A 252 16.56 -29.97 -9.07
C TYR A 252 17.60 -28.86 -9.11
N ARG A 253 18.52 -28.92 -10.05
CA ARG A 253 19.52 -27.87 -10.31
C ARG A 253 19.69 -27.70 -11.80
N GLN A 254 19.82 -26.46 -12.23
CA GLN A 254 20.20 -26.11 -13.60
C GLN A 254 21.11 -24.87 -13.62
N GLU A 255 22.03 -24.86 -14.56
CA GLU A 255 22.90 -23.71 -14.80
C GLU A 255 22.34 -22.89 -15.95
N ILE A 256 22.26 -21.58 -15.77
CA ILE A 256 21.76 -20.63 -16.76
C ILE A 256 22.79 -19.52 -17.04
N ASP A 257 22.65 -18.87 -18.17
CA ASP A 257 23.37 -17.62 -18.47
C ASP A 257 22.67 -16.45 -17.81
N ALA A 258 23.32 -15.85 -16.78
CA ALA A 258 22.72 -14.79 -15.98
C ALA A 258 22.42 -13.53 -16.80
N ARG A 259 23.35 -13.13 -17.68
CA ARG A 259 23.19 -11.92 -18.52
C ARG A 259 22.08 -12.08 -19.54
N LYS A 260 21.92 -13.26 -20.11
CA LYS A 260 20.84 -13.57 -21.05
C LYS A 260 19.48 -13.44 -20.35
N LEU A 261 19.33 -13.99 -19.14
CA LEU A 261 18.08 -13.91 -18.39
C LEU A 261 17.80 -12.47 -17.95
N TRP A 262 18.81 -11.72 -17.51
CA TRP A 262 18.68 -10.31 -17.16
C TRP A 262 18.22 -9.46 -18.36
N ASN A 263 18.81 -9.65 -19.54
CA ASN A 263 18.40 -8.96 -20.76
C ASN A 263 16.94 -9.27 -21.13
N LYS A 264 16.48 -10.51 -20.88
CA LYS A 264 15.07 -10.90 -21.08
C LYS A 264 14.14 -10.13 -20.10
N ILE A 265 14.51 -9.99 -18.84
CA ILE A 265 13.74 -9.21 -17.86
C ILE A 265 13.62 -7.76 -18.36
N ILE A 266 14.72 -7.13 -18.75
CA ILE A 266 14.73 -5.76 -19.26
C ILE A 266 13.85 -5.62 -20.50
N HIS A 267 13.97 -6.56 -21.46
CA HIS A 267 13.19 -6.53 -22.70
C HIS A 267 11.69 -6.65 -22.43
N ASN A 268 11.29 -7.60 -21.57
CA ASN A 268 9.87 -7.79 -21.23
C ASN A 268 9.33 -6.58 -20.48
N ALA A 269 10.07 -6.03 -19.50
CA ALA A 269 9.69 -4.82 -18.77
C ALA A 269 9.53 -3.61 -19.72
N TRP A 270 10.43 -3.45 -20.69
CA TRP A 270 10.29 -2.41 -21.73
C TRP A 270 9.03 -2.62 -22.58
N LYS A 271 8.71 -3.85 -22.96
CA LYS A 271 7.60 -4.18 -23.86
C LYS A 271 6.24 -4.11 -23.19
N THR A 272 6.12 -4.57 -21.94
CA THR A 272 4.83 -4.79 -21.26
C THR A 272 4.75 -4.13 -19.88
N ALA A 273 5.78 -3.38 -19.46
CA ALA A 273 5.95 -2.82 -18.12
C ALA A 273 6.11 -3.89 -17.00
N GLU A 274 6.27 -5.16 -17.34
CA GLU A 274 6.45 -6.26 -16.39
C GLU A 274 7.45 -7.31 -16.93
N PRO A 275 8.14 -8.05 -16.06
CA PRO A 275 8.01 -8.09 -14.59
C PRO A 275 8.66 -6.87 -13.90
N GLY A 276 8.20 -6.58 -12.66
CA GLY A 276 8.97 -5.77 -11.73
C GLY A 276 10.20 -6.52 -11.22
N VAL A 277 11.15 -5.78 -10.65
CA VAL A 277 12.39 -6.31 -10.06
C VAL A 277 12.46 -5.90 -8.59
N MET A 278 12.75 -6.87 -7.72
CA MET A 278 12.98 -6.67 -6.29
C MET A 278 14.38 -7.14 -5.94
N PHE A 279 15.26 -6.23 -5.53
CA PHE A 279 16.60 -6.57 -5.02
C PHE A 279 16.47 -7.18 -3.63
N TRP A 280 16.23 -8.49 -3.60
CA TRP A 280 15.69 -9.18 -2.43
C TRP A 280 16.64 -9.19 -1.24
N ASP A 281 17.93 -9.41 -1.48
CA ASP A 281 18.92 -9.40 -0.40
C ASP A 281 19.06 -8.01 0.22
N THR A 282 18.94 -6.95 -0.58
CA THR A 282 18.91 -5.57 -0.09
C THR A 282 17.65 -5.32 0.74
N ILE A 283 16.47 -5.76 0.28
CA ILE A 283 15.21 -5.64 1.03
C ILE A 283 15.35 -6.30 2.41
N ILE A 284 15.82 -7.54 2.48
CA ILE A 284 15.96 -8.27 3.74
C ILE A 284 17.01 -7.63 4.65
N ARG A 285 18.13 -7.20 4.10
CA ARG A 285 19.22 -6.56 4.86
C ARG A 285 18.79 -5.24 5.51
N GLU A 286 17.98 -4.45 4.81
CA GLU A 286 17.49 -3.16 5.28
C GLU A 286 16.25 -3.27 6.17
N SER A 287 15.52 -4.37 6.10
CA SER A 287 14.25 -4.58 6.79
C SER A 287 14.43 -4.69 8.30
N VAL A 288 13.93 -3.72 9.05
CA VAL A 288 13.90 -3.76 10.52
C VAL A 288 12.99 -4.88 11.04
N PRO A 289 11.79 -5.14 10.46
CA PRO A 289 10.96 -6.26 10.86
C PRO A 289 11.65 -7.63 10.79
N ASP A 290 12.54 -7.86 9.84
CA ASP A 290 13.27 -9.15 9.74
C ASP A 290 14.24 -9.41 10.89
N CYS A 291 14.59 -8.40 11.70
CA CYS A 291 15.26 -8.59 12.98
C CYS A 291 14.42 -9.43 13.98
N TYR A 292 13.12 -9.56 13.72
CA TYR A 292 12.15 -10.32 14.52
C TYR A 292 11.61 -11.55 13.76
N ALA A 293 12.43 -12.17 12.92
CA ALA A 293 12.02 -13.31 12.08
C ALA A 293 11.50 -14.51 12.90
N ASP A 294 12.10 -14.80 14.05
CA ASP A 294 11.68 -15.84 14.98
C ASP A 294 10.33 -15.54 15.66
N GLU A 295 9.96 -14.25 15.71
CA GLU A 295 8.67 -13.77 16.19
C GLU A 295 7.57 -13.75 15.09
N GLY A 296 7.90 -14.21 13.89
CA GLY A 296 6.99 -14.33 12.75
C GLY A 296 7.08 -13.20 11.71
N PHE A 297 8.05 -12.27 11.87
CA PHE A 297 8.20 -11.14 10.95
C PHE A 297 9.18 -11.40 9.80
N THR A 298 9.32 -12.65 9.34
CA THR A 298 10.09 -12.96 8.13
C THR A 298 9.39 -12.43 6.89
N THR A 299 10.01 -11.51 6.19
CA THR A 299 9.50 -10.97 4.92
C THR A 299 9.49 -12.04 3.83
N VAL A 300 8.36 -12.21 3.13
CA VAL A 300 8.21 -13.23 2.07
C VAL A 300 7.81 -12.65 0.72
N ALA A 301 7.09 -11.53 0.68
CA ALA A 301 6.62 -10.88 -0.54
C ALA A 301 6.39 -9.39 -0.27
N THR A 302 5.88 -8.69 -1.27
CA THR A 302 5.40 -7.31 -1.13
C THR A 302 3.90 -7.25 -1.40
N ASN A 303 3.29 -6.12 -1.06
CA ASN A 303 1.94 -5.76 -1.48
C ASN A 303 1.84 -5.58 -3.02
N PRO A 304 0.63 -5.39 -3.59
CA PRO A 304 0.44 -5.30 -5.04
C PRO A 304 1.24 -4.22 -5.78
N CYS A 305 1.54 -3.11 -5.13
CA CYS A 305 2.31 -2.02 -5.72
C CYS A 305 3.83 -2.12 -5.48
N GLY A 306 4.28 -3.06 -4.63
CA GLY A 306 5.69 -3.35 -4.39
C GLY A 306 6.39 -2.47 -3.35
N GLU A 307 5.71 -1.47 -2.79
CA GLU A 307 6.32 -0.48 -1.89
C GLU A 307 6.51 -0.98 -0.45
N ILE A 308 5.86 -2.08 -0.04
CA ILE A 308 5.95 -2.59 1.32
C ILE A 308 6.31 -4.07 1.34
N PRO A 309 7.54 -4.42 1.72
CA PRO A 309 7.91 -5.79 2.07
C PRO A 309 7.21 -6.21 3.37
N LEU A 310 6.52 -7.35 3.34
CA LEU A 310 5.70 -7.83 4.46
C LEU A 310 5.96 -9.31 4.76
N CYS A 311 5.77 -9.67 6.02
CA CYS A 311 5.68 -11.06 6.46
C CYS A 311 4.25 -11.60 6.28
N PRO A 312 4.05 -12.93 6.37
CA PRO A 312 2.71 -13.51 6.27
C PRO A 312 1.75 -12.92 7.32
N TYR A 313 0.55 -12.57 6.86
CA TYR A 313 -0.55 -12.01 7.66
C TYR A 313 -0.30 -10.61 8.24
N ASP A 314 0.80 -9.97 7.85
CA ASP A 314 1.04 -8.55 8.15
C ASP A 314 0.32 -7.66 7.13
N SER A 315 0.08 -6.42 7.52
CA SER A 315 -0.70 -5.47 6.74
C SER A 315 -0.26 -4.04 6.98
N CYS A 316 -0.57 -3.16 6.03
CA CYS A 316 -0.23 -1.75 6.13
C CYS A 316 -1.44 -0.84 5.93
N ARG A 317 -1.52 0.22 6.74
CA ARG A 317 -2.43 1.36 6.62
C ARG A 317 -1.61 2.53 6.15
N LEU A 318 -2.18 3.38 5.31
CA LEU A 318 -1.42 4.37 4.57
C LEU A 318 -1.95 5.78 4.82
N LEU A 319 -1.04 6.70 5.16
CA LEU A 319 -1.20 8.15 5.06
C LEU A 319 -0.06 8.71 4.20
N ALA A 320 -0.31 9.80 3.50
CA ALA A 320 0.73 10.53 2.77
C ALA A 320 0.80 11.99 3.23
N ILE A 321 1.99 12.53 3.34
CA ILE A 321 2.21 13.95 3.60
C ILE A 321 2.38 14.67 2.27
N ASN A 322 1.64 15.75 2.08
CA ASN A 322 1.71 16.59 0.89
C ASN A 322 2.86 17.58 0.99
N LEU A 323 4.00 17.26 0.36
CA LEU A 323 5.22 18.04 0.47
C LEU A 323 5.11 19.48 -0.05
N LEU A 324 4.28 19.72 -1.07
CA LEU A 324 4.07 21.07 -1.62
C LEU A 324 3.56 22.04 -0.55
N SER A 325 2.76 21.58 0.39
CA SER A 325 2.16 22.42 1.45
C SER A 325 3.14 22.94 2.49
N TYR A 326 4.39 22.53 2.42
CA TYR A 326 5.48 23.02 3.28
C TYR A 326 6.44 23.98 2.57
N VAL A 327 6.17 24.33 1.33
CA VAL A 327 6.93 25.37 0.62
C VAL A 327 6.28 26.72 0.88
N ASN A 328 6.96 27.59 1.60
CA ASN A 328 6.59 29.01 1.76
C ASN A 328 7.00 29.76 0.49
N ASP A 329 6.20 30.75 0.09
CA ASP A 329 6.40 31.56 -1.11
C ASP A 329 6.70 30.73 -2.38
N PRO A 330 5.87 29.69 -2.68
CA PRO A 330 6.15 28.75 -3.76
C PRO A 330 6.27 29.45 -5.11
N PHE A 331 7.15 28.95 -5.98
CA PHE A 331 7.39 29.46 -7.34
C PHE A 331 7.96 30.89 -7.39
N THR A 332 8.57 31.35 -6.30
CA THR A 332 9.31 32.63 -6.25
C THR A 332 10.78 32.42 -5.92
N PRO A 333 11.66 33.42 -6.12
CA PRO A 333 13.07 33.32 -5.71
C PRO A 333 13.25 33.15 -4.19
N GLU A 334 12.26 33.51 -3.39
CA GLU A 334 12.25 33.42 -1.93
C GLU A 334 11.73 32.08 -1.40
N ALA A 335 11.32 31.17 -2.30
CA ALA A 335 10.74 29.88 -1.95
C ALA A 335 11.62 29.08 -0.98
N LYS A 336 11.03 28.62 0.13
CA LYS A 336 11.74 27.86 1.16
C LYS A 336 10.86 26.75 1.73
N PHE A 337 11.46 25.59 1.98
CA PHE A 337 10.78 24.50 2.66
C PHE A 337 10.79 24.71 4.19
N ASP A 338 9.63 24.62 4.82
CA ASP A 338 9.45 24.76 6.25
C ASP A 338 9.67 23.44 6.98
N PHE A 339 10.92 23.10 7.26
CA PHE A 339 11.30 21.89 7.97
C PHE A 339 10.74 21.80 9.39
N TYR A 340 10.54 22.93 10.07
CA TYR A 340 9.98 22.94 11.43
C TYR A 340 8.52 22.50 11.43
N LYS A 341 7.70 23.11 10.57
CA LYS A 341 6.29 22.74 10.39
C LYS A 341 6.15 21.31 9.89
N PHE A 342 7.01 20.91 8.95
CA PHE A 342 7.04 19.56 8.42
C PHE A 342 7.28 18.52 9.53
N ARG A 343 8.31 18.69 10.37
CA ARG A 343 8.59 17.80 11.52
C ARG A 343 7.40 17.70 12.47
N THR A 344 6.79 18.84 12.81
CA THR A 344 5.64 18.90 13.72
C THR A 344 4.45 18.12 13.16
N HIS A 345 4.20 18.22 11.85
CA HIS A 345 3.11 17.50 11.21
C HIS A 345 3.42 16.01 11.01
N VAL A 346 4.69 15.63 10.81
CA VAL A 346 5.11 14.21 10.80
C VAL A 346 4.82 13.57 12.15
N ASP A 347 5.15 14.23 13.26
CA ASP A 347 4.87 13.74 14.60
C ASP A 347 3.37 13.48 14.81
N LYS A 348 2.52 14.45 14.47
CA LYS A 348 1.05 14.31 14.53
C LYS A 348 0.52 13.22 13.58
N ALA A 349 1.04 13.13 12.36
CA ALA A 349 0.67 12.12 11.40
C ALA A 349 1.02 10.70 11.88
N MET A 350 2.14 10.52 12.57
CA MET A 350 2.51 9.25 13.18
C MET A 350 1.58 8.85 14.33
N ARG A 351 1.11 9.82 15.13
CA ARG A 351 0.06 9.56 16.14
C ARG A 351 -1.23 9.10 15.48
N MET A 352 -1.69 9.82 14.45
CA MET A 352 -2.86 9.41 13.66
C MET A 352 -2.70 8.00 13.07
N MET A 353 -1.50 7.64 12.59
CA MET A 353 -1.22 6.30 12.08
C MET A 353 -1.35 5.23 13.16
N ASP A 354 -0.88 5.47 14.38
CA ASP A 354 -1.02 4.52 15.49
C ASP A 354 -2.49 4.38 15.93
N ASP A 355 -3.26 5.47 15.92
CA ASP A 355 -4.70 5.47 16.18
C ASP A 355 -5.48 4.68 15.12
N ILE A 356 -5.07 4.77 13.85
CA ILE A 356 -5.66 3.97 12.76
C ILE A 356 -5.41 2.46 12.98
N ILE A 357 -4.32 2.07 13.65
CA ILE A 357 -4.13 0.65 14.02
C ILE A 357 -5.17 0.21 15.05
N ASP A 358 -5.47 1.04 16.04
CA ASP A 358 -6.51 0.71 17.02
C ASP A 358 -7.89 0.64 16.36
N LEU A 359 -8.20 1.56 15.44
CA LEU A 359 -9.41 1.53 14.63
C LEU A 359 -9.46 0.27 13.74
N GLU A 360 -8.34 -0.14 13.14
CA GLU A 360 -8.26 -1.38 12.37
C GLU A 360 -8.52 -2.61 13.25
N LEU A 361 -7.97 -2.66 14.45
CA LEU A 361 -8.24 -3.76 15.37
C LEU A 361 -9.73 -3.85 15.73
N GLU A 362 -10.41 -2.71 15.93
CA GLU A 362 -11.87 -2.68 16.12
C GLU A 362 -12.61 -3.22 14.88
N LYS A 363 -12.16 -2.87 13.65
CA LYS A 363 -12.72 -3.41 12.39
C LYS A 363 -12.47 -4.91 12.24
N VAL A 364 -11.28 -5.39 12.58
CA VAL A 364 -10.95 -6.82 12.55
C VAL A 364 -11.84 -7.60 13.51
N GLU A 365 -12.13 -7.07 14.72
CA GLU A 365 -13.09 -7.71 15.64
C GLU A 365 -14.51 -7.72 15.06
N GLN A 366 -14.94 -6.67 14.36
CA GLN A 366 -16.24 -6.66 13.65
C GLN A 366 -16.27 -7.73 12.54
N ILE A 367 -15.18 -7.88 11.77
CA ILE A 367 -15.06 -8.92 10.74
C ILE A 367 -15.15 -10.32 11.36
N ILE A 368 -14.37 -10.58 12.41
CA ILE A 368 -14.37 -11.86 13.12
C ILE A 368 -15.78 -12.19 13.65
N ARG A 369 -16.46 -11.21 14.28
CA ARG A 369 -17.84 -11.38 14.75
C ARG A 369 -18.79 -11.74 13.61
N LYS A 370 -18.71 -10.99 12.49
CA LYS A 370 -19.53 -11.25 11.30
C LYS A 370 -19.33 -12.69 10.77
N ILE A 371 -18.09 -13.19 10.75
CA ILE A 371 -17.78 -14.55 10.30
C ILE A 371 -18.36 -15.60 11.26
N VAL A 372 -18.26 -15.36 12.57
CA VAL A 372 -18.80 -16.29 13.59
C VAL A 372 -20.32 -16.35 13.53
N GLU A 373 -20.99 -15.24 13.24
CA GLU A 373 -22.45 -15.12 13.11
C GLU A 373 -22.97 -15.58 11.73
N ASP A 374 -22.10 -15.89 10.78
CA ASP A 374 -22.49 -16.36 9.45
C ASP A 374 -23.19 -17.73 9.56
N PRO A 375 -24.32 -17.96 8.88
CA PRO A 375 -25.07 -19.21 8.95
C PRO A 375 -24.41 -20.40 8.23
N GLU A 376 -23.29 -20.19 7.52
CA GLU A 376 -22.56 -21.27 6.86
C GLU A 376 -21.97 -22.28 7.84
N ASP A 377 -21.70 -23.49 7.38
CA ASP A 377 -21.07 -24.54 8.17
C ASP A 377 -19.67 -24.12 8.66
N GLU A 378 -19.28 -24.61 9.83
CA GLU A 378 -18.04 -24.21 10.50
C GLU A 378 -16.79 -24.52 9.66
N ASP A 379 -16.78 -25.62 8.94
CA ASP A 379 -15.65 -26.03 8.08
C ASP A 379 -15.47 -25.07 6.87
N ILE A 380 -16.55 -24.48 6.35
CA ILE A 380 -16.50 -23.48 5.28
C ILE A 380 -15.92 -22.17 5.81
N ARG A 381 -16.47 -21.62 6.89
CA ARG A 381 -16.04 -20.31 7.45
C ARG A 381 -14.70 -20.35 8.19
N ARG A 382 -14.17 -21.54 8.47
CA ARG A 382 -12.93 -21.72 9.25
C ARG A 382 -11.73 -21.03 8.63
N VAL A 383 -11.56 -21.07 7.30
CA VAL A 383 -10.42 -20.47 6.60
C VAL A 383 -10.39 -18.97 6.80
N GLU A 384 -11.52 -18.29 6.60
CA GLU A 384 -11.61 -16.83 6.80
C GLU A 384 -11.41 -16.46 8.28
N LEU A 385 -11.98 -17.23 9.20
CA LEU A 385 -11.85 -16.99 10.63
C LEU A 385 -10.39 -17.08 11.11
N GLU A 386 -9.68 -18.13 10.70
CA GLU A 386 -8.26 -18.32 11.05
C GLU A 386 -7.38 -17.23 10.43
N LEU A 387 -7.68 -16.83 9.18
CA LEU A 387 -6.98 -15.76 8.49
C LEU A 387 -7.04 -14.45 9.28
N TRP A 388 -8.26 -14.00 9.66
CA TRP A 388 -8.43 -12.75 10.38
C TRP A 388 -7.89 -12.80 11.82
N LYS A 389 -7.90 -13.95 12.48
CA LYS A 389 -7.21 -14.14 13.77
C LYS A 389 -5.71 -13.97 13.66
N LYS A 390 -5.07 -14.50 12.59
CA LYS A 390 -3.65 -14.31 12.33
C LYS A 390 -3.31 -12.85 12.04
N ILE A 391 -4.10 -12.18 11.20
CA ILE A 391 -3.94 -10.75 10.89
C ILE A 391 -4.06 -9.90 12.15
N ARG A 392 -5.07 -10.15 13.00
CA ARG A 392 -5.19 -9.51 14.30
C ARG A 392 -3.93 -9.64 15.13
N THR A 393 -3.42 -10.86 15.25
CA THR A 393 -2.21 -11.16 16.03
C THR A 393 -1.01 -10.38 15.52
N MET A 394 -0.77 -10.36 14.21
CA MET A 394 0.35 -9.64 13.62
C MET A 394 0.19 -8.12 13.77
N ALA A 395 -1.02 -7.58 13.58
CA ALA A 395 -1.30 -6.16 13.78
C ALA A 395 -1.06 -5.70 15.22
N GLN A 396 -1.47 -6.51 16.22
CA GLN A 396 -1.23 -6.25 17.64
C GLN A 396 0.26 -6.32 17.99
N LYS A 397 0.97 -7.31 17.44
CA LYS A 397 2.36 -7.63 17.77
C LYS A 397 3.35 -6.64 17.19
N GLY A 398 3.12 -6.15 15.95
CA GLY A 398 4.04 -5.27 15.24
C GLY A 398 3.60 -3.81 15.19
N ARG A 399 2.31 -3.53 15.23
CA ARG A 399 1.75 -2.17 15.07
C ARG A 399 2.38 -1.42 13.90
N ARG A 400 2.45 -2.06 12.72
CA ARG A 400 3.05 -1.48 11.52
C ARG A 400 2.22 -0.34 10.99
N THR A 401 2.87 0.76 10.63
CA THR A 401 2.30 1.91 9.93
C THR A 401 2.95 2.07 8.55
N GLY A 402 2.37 2.92 7.71
CA GLY A 402 2.89 3.26 6.38
C GLY A 402 2.68 4.75 6.10
N LEU A 403 3.43 5.60 6.80
CA LEU A 403 3.47 7.02 6.51
C LEU A 403 4.40 7.27 5.33
N GLY A 404 3.91 7.95 4.31
CA GLY A 404 4.67 8.30 3.11
C GLY A 404 4.52 9.76 2.73
N ILE A 405 4.86 10.04 1.49
CA ILE A 405 4.80 11.39 0.92
C ILE A 405 4.04 11.39 -0.42
N THR A 406 3.60 12.56 -0.84
CA THR A 406 3.14 12.86 -2.20
C THR A 406 3.61 14.27 -2.59
N ALA A 407 3.50 14.64 -3.86
CA ALA A 407 3.86 15.96 -4.36
C ALA A 407 5.37 16.29 -4.29
N GLU A 408 6.26 15.31 -4.38
CA GLU A 408 7.71 15.61 -4.42
C GLU A 408 8.08 16.39 -5.68
N GLY A 409 7.51 16.02 -6.84
CA GLY A 409 7.73 16.77 -8.09
C GLY A 409 7.28 18.22 -7.99
N ASP A 410 6.10 18.48 -7.43
CA ASP A 410 5.58 19.83 -7.22
C ASP A 410 6.40 20.62 -6.18
N MET A 411 6.83 19.99 -5.10
CA MET A 411 7.72 20.60 -4.11
C MET A 411 9.02 21.10 -4.75
N LEU A 412 9.67 20.23 -5.53
CA LEU A 412 10.91 20.58 -6.22
C LEU A 412 10.68 21.74 -7.22
N ALA A 413 9.61 21.68 -8.01
CA ALA A 413 9.24 22.75 -8.93
C ALA A 413 8.95 24.07 -8.20
N ALA A 414 8.23 24.02 -7.06
CA ALA A 414 7.91 25.20 -6.25
C ALA A 414 9.16 25.86 -5.63
N LEU A 415 10.21 25.07 -5.39
CA LEU A 415 11.52 25.55 -4.92
C LEU A 415 12.47 25.97 -6.05
N GLY A 416 12.06 25.86 -7.33
CA GLY A 416 12.90 26.14 -8.47
C GLY A 416 13.98 25.06 -8.73
N LEU A 417 13.84 23.89 -8.13
CA LEU A 417 14.79 22.76 -8.29
C LEU A 417 14.35 21.87 -9.46
N ARG A 418 15.21 21.70 -10.44
CA ARG A 418 14.91 20.84 -11.59
C ARG A 418 15.01 19.37 -11.18
N TYR A 419 13.92 18.62 -11.39
CA TYR A 419 13.87 17.19 -11.10
C TYR A 419 15.01 16.41 -11.78
N GLY A 420 15.70 15.54 -11.02
CA GLY A 420 16.77 14.69 -11.50
C GLY A 420 18.17 15.34 -11.53
N THR A 421 18.31 16.59 -11.09
CA THR A 421 19.62 17.19 -10.85
C THR A 421 20.20 16.79 -9.50
N ASP A 422 21.53 16.83 -9.34
CA ASP A 422 22.20 16.52 -8.08
C ASP A 422 21.71 17.40 -6.92
N GLU A 423 21.40 18.66 -7.18
CA GLU A 423 20.84 19.59 -6.20
C GLU A 423 19.45 19.17 -5.74
N ALA A 424 18.56 18.80 -6.68
CA ALA A 424 17.22 18.32 -6.36
C ALA A 424 17.27 16.98 -5.60
N ILE A 425 18.18 16.08 -5.98
CA ILE A 425 18.41 14.80 -5.29
C ILE A 425 18.88 15.04 -3.85
N ALA A 426 19.88 15.91 -3.67
CA ALA A 426 20.39 16.24 -2.34
C ALA A 426 19.29 16.84 -1.43
N PHE A 427 18.44 17.70 -1.99
CA PHE A 427 17.31 18.27 -1.26
C PHE A 427 16.26 17.21 -0.90
N ALA A 428 15.87 16.34 -1.83
CA ALA A 428 14.95 15.24 -1.59
C ALA A 428 15.48 14.29 -0.49
N VAL A 429 16.79 13.99 -0.49
CA VAL A 429 17.43 13.20 0.58
C VAL A 429 17.29 13.88 1.94
N GLU A 430 17.48 15.21 2.04
CA GLU A 430 17.31 15.94 3.32
C GLU A 430 15.86 15.91 3.81
N VAL A 431 14.89 16.05 2.91
CA VAL A 431 13.45 15.92 3.24
C VAL A 431 13.15 14.51 3.76
N GLN A 432 13.62 13.45 3.08
CA GLN A 432 13.39 12.07 3.48
C GLN A 432 14.09 11.71 4.79
N LYS A 433 15.31 12.21 5.01
CA LYS A 433 16.03 12.09 6.29
C LYS A 433 15.25 12.75 7.42
N THR A 434 14.73 13.94 7.19
CA THR A 434 13.90 14.67 8.16
C THR A 434 12.62 13.90 8.49
N LEU A 435 11.94 13.34 7.47
CA LEU A 435 10.77 12.47 7.65
C LEU A 435 11.10 11.27 8.53
N ALA A 436 12.21 10.57 8.22
CA ALA A 436 12.59 9.37 8.96
C ALA A 436 12.90 9.68 10.44
N LEU A 437 13.74 10.68 10.71
CA LEU A 437 14.08 11.06 12.08
C LEU A 437 12.86 11.54 12.88
N ALA A 438 11.97 12.31 12.27
CA ALA A 438 10.73 12.76 12.91
C ALA A 438 9.78 11.58 13.21
N ALA A 439 9.58 10.68 12.26
CA ALA A 439 8.73 9.50 12.44
C ALA A 439 9.25 8.54 13.52
N TYR A 440 10.55 8.28 13.54
CA TYR A 440 11.19 7.50 14.61
C TYR A 440 11.08 8.19 15.96
N GLY A 441 11.30 9.53 16.01
CA GLY A 441 11.12 10.35 17.21
C GLY A 441 9.71 10.28 17.77
N ALA A 442 8.70 10.39 16.90
CA ALA A 442 7.29 10.26 17.26
C ALA A 442 6.96 8.86 17.82
N SER A 443 7.45 7.80 17.15
CA SER A 443 7.24 6.42 17.60
C SER A 443 7.89 6.12 18.95
N VAL A 444 9.08 6.69 19.23
CA VAL A 444 9.73 6.62 20.54
C VAL A 444 8.93 7.40 21.60
N GLY A 445 8.46 8.59 21.27
CA GLY A 445 7.58 9.38 22.17
C GLY A 445 6.30 8.62 22.51
N MET A 446 5.65 8.03 21.51
CA MET A 446 4.46 7.20 21.73
C MET A 446 4.76 5.93 22.54
N ALA A 447 5.95 5.34 22.42
CA ALA A 447 6.32 4.18 23.25
C ALA A 447 6.36 4.55 24.73
N ALA A 448 6.86 5.73 25.08
CA ALA A 448 6.85 6.23 26.45
C ALA A 448 5.43 6.51 26.98
N GLU A 449 4.50 6.95 26.10
CA GLU A 449 3.11 7.24 26.48
C GLU A 449 2.19 6.02 26.47
N ARG A 450 2.36 5.12 25.47
CA ARG A 450 1.41 4.06 25.10
C ARG A 450 2.00 2.66 25.21
N GLY A 451 3.29 2.55 25.53
CA GLY A 451 4.07 1.30 25.52
C GLY A 451 4.67 0.99 24.14
N ALA A 452 5.81 0.35 24.13
CA ALA A 452 6.47 -0.15 22.93
C ALA A 452 5.66 -1.28 22.27
N PHE A 453 5.94 -1.58 20.98
CA PHE A 453 5.35 -2.76 20.37
C PHE A 453 5.83 -4.04 21.10
N PRO A 454 4.93 -5.05 21.28
CA PRO A 454 5.12 -6.12 22.27
C PRO A 454 6.41 -6.93 22.20
N VAL A 455 7.00 -7.06 21.01
CA VAL A 455 8.21 -7.88 20.79
C VAL A 455 9.49 -7.05 20.67
N TYR A 456 9.43 -5.75 20.98
CA TYR A 456 10.57 -4.85 20.86
C TYR A 456 11.77 -5.34 21.70
N ASP A 457 12.93 -5.44 21.07
CA ASP A 457 14.23 -5.69 21.70
C ASP A 457 15.33 -4.97 20.89
N ALA A 458 15.90 -3.91 21.47
CA ALA A 458 16.94 -3.10 20.83
C ALA A 458 18.18 -3.91 20.41
N ARG A 459 18.49 -5.01 21.10
CA ARG A 459 19.66 -5.86 20.81
C ARG A 459 19.51 -6.57 19.47
N ARG A 460 18.29 -6.88 19.04
CA ARG A 460 18.01 -7.51 17.75
C ARG A 460 18.30 -6.59 16.56
N GLU A 461 18.19 -5.28 16.77
CA GLU A 461 18.26 -4.26 15.73
C GLU A 461 19.64 -3.60 15.59
N GLN A 462 20.58 -3.88 16.50
CA GLN A 462 21.85 -3.15 16.61
C GLN A 462 22.68 -3.15 15.32
N ASP A 463 22.58 -4.21 14.52
CA ASP A 463 23.33 -4.40 13.27
C ASP A 463 22.50 -4.08 12.02
N ASN A 464 21.25 -3.63 12.18
CA ASN A 464 20.41 -3.26 11.06
C ASN A 464 20.86 -1.93 10.43
N PRO A 465 21.07 -1.83 9.10
CA PRO A 465 21.60 -0.63 8.47
C PRO A 465 20.69 0.61 8.63
N MET A 466 19.37 0.43 8.64
CA MET A 466 18.45 1.57 8.87
C MET A 466 18.62 2.13 10.28
N ILE A 467 18.75 1.27 11.28
CA ILE A 467 18.97 1.68 12.66
C ILE A 467 20.36 2.31 12.84
N ALA A 468 21.37 1.79 12.14
CA ALA A 468 22.71 2.40 12.11
C ALA A 468 22.69 3.83 11.56
N ARG A 469 21.95 4.08 10.48
CA ARG A 469 21.78 5.45 9.93
C ARG A 469 21.08 6.39 10.91
N ILE A 470 20.08 5.90 11.67
CA ILE A 470 19.42 6.73 12.72
C ILE A 470 20.40 7.05 13.83
N ARG A 471 21.18 6.07 14.29
CA ARG A 471 22.20 6.25 15.33
C ARG A 471 23.25 7.28 14.92
N GLU A 472 23.68 7.25 13.64
CA GLU A 472 24.66 8.21 13.11
C GLU A 472 24.07 9.62 12.98
N ALA A 473 22.82 9.71 12.48
CA ALA A 473 22.17 11.01 12.21
C ALA A 473 21.67 11.71 13.47
N ASP A 474 21.18 10.96 14.47
CA ASP A 474 20.68 11.47 15.76
C ASP A 474 20.98 10.47 16.90
N PRO A 475 22.19 10.54 17.48
CA PRO A 475 22.57 9.67 18.60
C PRO A 475 21.63 9.77 19.82
N ALA A 476 21.10 10.95 20.10
CA ALA A 476 20.20 11.17 21.23
C ALA A 476 18.83 10.48 21.02
N LEU A 477 18.33 10.48 19.79
CA LEU A 477 17.14 9.72 19.42
C LEU A 477 17.39 8.21 19.57
N TYR A 478 18.54 7.72 19.12
CA TYR A 478 18.91 6.31 19.25
C TYR A 478 18.99 5.88 20.72
N GLU A 479 19.61 6.67 21.61
CA GLU A 479 19.67 6.39 23.05
C GLU A 479 18.28 6.31 23.68
N ARG A 480 17.38 7.23 23.31
CA ARG A 480 15.99 7.20 23.76
C ARG A 480 15.28 5.95 23.24
N MET A 481 15.48 5.58 21.96
CA MET A 481 14.89 4.38 21.36
C MET A 481 15.34 3.11 22.07
N VAL A 482 16.61 3.00 22.45
CA VAL A 482 17.14 1.85 23.21
C VAL A 482 16.52 1.78 24.62
N ARG A 483 16.33 2.92 25.27
CA ARG A 483 15.80 3.01 26.64
C ARG A 483 14.28 2.80 26.70
N ASP A 484 13.52 3.49 25.84
CA ASP A 484 12.06 3.62 25.93
C ASP A 484 11.33 2.70 24.92
N GLY A 485 12.08 2.16 23.96
CA GLY A 485 11.51 1.43 22.83
C GLY A 485 10.90 2.34 21.76
N ARG A 486 10.16 1.75 20.83
CA ARG A 486 9.29 2.46 19.90
C ARG A 486 7.95 1.76 19.77
N ARG A 487 6.92 2.53 19.41
CA ARG A 487 5.53 2.08 19.34
C ARG A 487 5.27 1.14 18.16
N ASN A 488 6.01 1.30 17.06
CA ASN A 488 5.74 0.66 15.77
C ASN A 488 6.98 -0.08 15.26
N ILE A 489 6.81 -1.30 14.74
CA ILE A 489 7.91 -2.12 14.19
C ILE A 489 8.50 -1.53 12.90
N ALA A 490 7.63 -0.96 12.04
CA ALA A 490 8.00 -0.21 10.85
C ALA A 490 7.01 0.95 10.64
N MET A 491 7.48 2.05 10.04
CA MET A 491 6.74 3.31 10.04
C MET A 491 6.51 3.89 8.66
N LEU A 492 7.46 3.78 7.75
CA LEU A 492 7.51 4.55 6.53
C LEU A 492 7.33 3.69 5.28
N THR A 493 6.71 4.29 4.26
CA THR A 493 6.61 3.72 2.91
C THR A 493 6.30 4.81 1.90
N ILE A 494 6.69 4.61 0.65
CA ILE A 494 6.31 5.52 -0.45
C ILE A 494 5.28 4.81 -1.31
N ALA A 495 4.00 5.04 -0.99
CA ALA A 495 2.88 4.53 -1.76
C ALA A 495 2.70 5.32 -3.07
N PRO A 496 2.12 4.72 -4.12
CA PRO A 496 1.95 5.39 -5.41
C PRO A 496 1.10 6.67 -5.37
N THR A 497 0.15 6.78 -4.46
CA THR A 497 -0.80 7.91 -4.31
C THR A 497 -1.55 8.32 -5.59
N GLY A 498 -1.56 7.50 -6.63
CA GLY A 498 -2.04 7.85 -7.97
C GLY A 498 -3.50 8.30 -8.08
N THR A 499 -4.38 7.92 -7.14
CA THR A 499 -5.77 8.42 -7.09
C THR A 499 -5.90 9.59 -6.11
N THR A 500 -5.20 9.53 -4.98
CA THR A 500 -5.30 10.59 -3.95
C THR A 500 -4.61 11.88 -4.39
N SER A 501 -3.59 11.80 -5.23
CA SER A 501 -2.96 12.97 -5.84
C SER A 501 -3.91 13.78 -6.76
N LEU A 502 -4.93 13.13 -7.33
CA LEU A 502 -5.97 13.84 -8.07
C LEU A 502 -6.80 14.77 -7.18
N MET A 503 -7.05 14.34 -5.92
CA MET A 503 -7.81 15.13 -4.94
C MET A 503 -6.94 16.19 -4.27
N SER A 504 -5.66 15.93 -4.07
CA SER A 504 -4.71 16.98 -3.61
C SER A 504 -4.25 17.89 -4.74
N GLN A 505 -4.62 17.57 -6.00
CA GLN A 505 -4.24 18.34 -7.20
C GLN A 505 -2.72 18.51 -7.34
N THR A 506 -1.98 17.43 -7.07
CA THR A 506 -0.52 17.40 -7.04
C THR A 506 0.04 16.25 -7.87
N THR A 507 1.37 16.21 -8.04
CA THR A 507 2.07 15.03 -8.52
C THR A 507 1.96 13.88 -7.51
N SER A 508 2.05 12.63 -7.98
CA SER A 508 1.93 11.44 -7.16
C SER A 508 3.29 10.95 -6.65
N GLY A 509 3.35 10.57 -5.37
CA GLY A 509 4.53 9.97 -4.75
C GLY A 509 5.79 10.83 -4.94
N ILE A 510 6.82 10.19 -5.47
CA ILE A 510 8.12 10.79 -5.83
C ILE A 510 8.23 11.11 -7.33
N GLU A 511 7.16 10.91 -8.09
CA GLU A 511 7.19 11.02 -9.55
C GLU A 511 7.14 12.48 -10.01
N PRO A 512 7.83 12.83 -11.11
CA PRO A 512 7.67 14.14 -11.73
C PRO A 512 6.38 14.19 -12.57
N VAL A 513 6.01 15.38 -13.03
CA VAL A 513 4.96 15.54 -14.04
C VAL A 513 5.43 14.91 -15.35
N PHE A 514 4.74 13.86 -15.81
CA PHE A 514 5.06 13.21 -17.09
C PHE A 514 4.38 13.89 -18.29
N ARG A 515 3.26 14.57 -18.08
CA ARG A 515 2.55 15.42 -19.06
C ARG A 515 1.80 16.53 -18.35
N THR A 516 1.83 17.73 -18.92
CA THR A 516 1.12 18.90 -18.38
C THR A 516 -0.38 18.82 -18.55
N VAL A 517 -0.84 18.18 -19.64
CA VAL A 517 -2.25 17.95 -19.94
C VAL A 517 -2.43 16.55 -20.50
N TYR A 518 -3.43 15.83 -20.01
CA TYR A 518 -3.84 14.54 -20.57
C TYR A 518 -5.32 14.28 -20.35
N LYS A 519 -5.92 13.43 -21.20
CA LYS A 519 -7.29 12.95 -21.04
C LYS A 519 -7.28 11.58 -20.36
N ARG A 520 -8.14 11.40 -19.39
CA ARG A 520 -8.36 10.13 -18.72
C ARG A 520 -9.74 9.58 -19.09
N ARG A 521 -9.81 8.32 -19.50
CA ARG A 521 -11.07 7.60 -19.66
C ARG A 521 -11.45 6.90 -18.36
N ARG A 522 -12.61 7.21 -17.83
CA ARG A 522 -13.20 6.57 -16.65
C ARG A 522 -14.31 5.64 -17.10
N LYS A 523 -14.26 4.37 -16.68
CA LYS A 523 -15.38 3.46 -16.87
C LYS A 523 -16.58 3.95 -16.05
N ILE A 524 -17.76 3.95 -16.67
CA ILE A 524 -19.03 4.30 -16.03
C ILE A 524 -19.59 3.03 -15.38
N ASN A 525 -19.81 3.06 -14.08
CA ASN A 525 -20.41 1.94 -13.36
C ASN A 525 -21.94 1.98 -13.50
N PRO A 526 -22.65 0.84 -13.31
CA PRO A 526 -24.11 0.81 -13.35
C PRO A 526 -24.79 1.74 -12.33
N SER A 527 -24.10 2.08 -11.23
CA SER A 527 -24.55 3.02 -10.20
C SER A 527 -24.40 4.49 -10.60
N ASP A 528 -23.61 4.81 -11.61
CA ASP A 528 -23.34 6.17 -12.08
C ASP A 528 -24.47 6.62 -13.03
N GLN A 529 -25.70 6.71 -12.52
CA GLN A 529 -26.87 7.14 -13.31
C GLN A 529 -26.67 8.59 -13.79
N ASP A 530 -27.12 8.87 -15.02
CA ASP A 530 -27.05 10.19 -15.69
C ASP A 530 -25.63 10.70 -16.04
N THR A 531 -24.61 9.83 -16.01
CA THR A 531 -23.26 10.20 -16.46
C THR A 531 -23.19 10.22 -18.00
N HIS A 532 -22.62 11.29 -18.56
CA HIS A 532 -22.42 11.42 -20.02
C HIS A 532 -21.45 10.32 -20.51
N VAL A 533 -21.83 9.64 -21.60
CA VAL A 533 -21.01 8.60 -22.23
C VAL A 533 -20.27 9.22 -23.41
N ASP A 534 -18.95 9.33 -23.29
CA ASP A 534 -18.09 9.87 -24.35
C ASP A 534 -17.56 8.78 -25.28
N PHE A 535 -17.40 7.55 -24.77
CA PHE A 535 -16.81 6.45 -25.51
C PHE A 535 -17.41 5.10 -25.07
N ILE A 536 -17.63 4.21 -26.03
CA ILE A 536 -18.01 2.81 -25.80
C ILE A 536 -16.92 1.95 -26.46
N ASP A 537 -16.34 1.00 -25.71
CA ASP A 537 -15.31 0.11 -26.24
C ASP A 537 -15.90 -1.08 -27.02
N GLU A 538 -15.03 -1.90 -27.58
CA GLU A 538 -15.41 -3.09 -28.38
C GLU A 538 -16.20 -4.13 -27.57
N THR A 539 -16.13 -4.10 -26.25
CA THR A 539 -16.87 -4.98 -25.34
C THR A 539 -18.22 -4.43 -24.92
N GLY A 540 -18.56 -3.20 -25.35
CA GLY A 540 -19.79 -2.48 -24.98
C GLY A 540 -19.71 -1.75 -23.66
N GLU A 541 -18.52 -1.65 -23.04
CA GLU A 541 -18.33 -0.90 -21.81
C GLU A 541 -18.32 0.61 -22.10
N LYS A 542 -18.97 1.37 -21.22
CA LYS A 542 -19.16 2.83 -21.35
C LYS A 542 -18.09 3.59 -20.57
N PHE A 543 -17.56 4.65 -21.15
CA PHE A 543 -16.53 5.50 -20.55
C PHE A 543 -16.87 6.98 -20.66
N GLN A 544 -16.48 7.73 -19.63
CA GLN A 544 -16.44 9.18 -19.63
C GLN A 544 -15.00 9.65 -19.85
N GLU A 545 -14.79 10.65 -20.73
CA GLU A 545 -13.49 11.30 -20.89
C GLU A 545 -13.39 12.53 -19.98
N LEU A 546 -12.35 12.55 -19.15
CA LEU A 546 -12.06 13.64 -18.22
C LEU A 546 -10.71 14.25 -18.60
N SER A 547 -10.66 15.58 -18.72
CA SER A 547 -9.39 16.30 -18.91
C SER A 547 -8.75 16.57 -17.56
N LEU A 548 -7.46 16.33 -17.45
CA LEU A 548 -6.65 16.73 -16.31
C LEU A 548 -5.58 17.73 -16.78
N ILE A 549 -5.51 18.86 -16.11
CA ILE A 549 -4.44 19.84 -16.24
C ILE A 549 -3.64 19.77 -14.95
N HIS A 550 -2.46 19.15 -15.00
CA HIS A 550 -1.58 19.04 -13.82
C HIS A 550 -1.04 20.39 -13.35
N ILE A 551 -0.97 21.35 -14.28
CA ILE A 551 -0.35 22.65 -14.03
C ILE A 551 -1.28 23.72 -14.55
N SER A 552 -2.00 24.36 -13.62
CA SER A 552 -2.94 25.43 -13.93
C SER A 552 -2.29 26.81 -14.04
N GLU A 553 -1.02 26.97 -13.58
CA GLU A 553 -0.35 28.26 -13.54
C GLU A 553 0.87 28.34 -14.47
N PRO A 554 1.03 29.44 -15.24
CA PRO A 554 2.17 29.64 -16.13
C PRO A 554 3.53 29.60 -15.44
N THR A 555 3.56 29.89 -14.13
CA THR A 555 4.79 29.90 -13.32
C THR A 555 5.33 28.49 -13.10
N ARG A 556 4.46 27.50 -12.90
CA ARG A 556 4.83 26.09 -12.78
C ARG A 556 5.49 25.56 -14.04
N LEU A 557 5.02 26.01 -15.23
CA LEU A 557 5.56 25.58 -16.53
C LEU A 557 7.02 26.01 -16.77
N ARG A 558 7.50 27.04 -16.07
CA ARG A 558 8.88 27.52 -16.20
C ARG A 558 9.87 26.74 -15.35
N CYS A 559 9.41 26.01 -14.35
CA CYS A 559 10.24 25.26 -13.40
C CYS A 559 10.33 23.75 -13.72
N ILE A 560 9.59 23.27 -14.72
CA ILE A 560 9.62 21.91 -15.24
C ILE A 560 10.45 21.88 -16.53
#